data_ddf70f355e85fe47b22ad18792caadca
#
_entry.id   ddf70f355e85fe47b22ad18792caadca
#
_cell.length_a   1.000
_cell.length_b   1.000
_cell.length_c   1.000
_cell.angle_alpha   90.00
_cell.angle_beta   90.00
_cell.angle_gamma   90.00
#
_symmetry.space_group_name_H-M   'P 1'
#
loop_
_entity.id
_entity.type
_entity.pdbx_description
1 polymer ?
#
loop_
_entity_poly.entity_id
_entity_poly.type
_entity_poly.pdbx_seq_one_letter_code
_entity_poly.pdbx_strand_id
1 'polypeptide(L)' 'MLLVIDVGNTNITLGVYENKTLRGTFRMTSKQARTSDEYGIVICEILERRGIPSKEIDAVIIASVVPDVMHALTN' A
#
# COMPACT_ATOMS: atom_id res chain seq x y z
N MET A 1 7.75 -2.97 -10.76
CA MET A 1 6.82 -3.84 -10.00
C MET A 1 5.49 -3.14 -9.81
N LEU A 2 4.43 -3.90 -9.63
CA LEU A 2 3.08 -3.39 -9.39
C LEU A 2 2.75 -3.49 -7.91
N LEU A 3 2.31 -2.39 -7.31
CA LEU A 3 1.82 -2.37 -5.95
C LEU A 3 0.29 -2.34 -5.96
N VAL A 4 -0.32 -3.31 -5.32
CA VAL A 4 -1.78 -3.39 -5.17
C VAL A 4 -2.12 -3.11 -3.72
N ILE A 5 -2.99 -2.13 -3.50
CA ILE A 5 -3.42 -1.73 -2.16
C ILE A 5 -4.92 -2.02 -2.03
N ASP A 6 -5.28 -2.89 -1.10
CA ASP A 6 -6.67 -3.23 -0.82
C ASP A 6 -7.05 -2.67 0.54
N VAL A 7 -7.93 -1.68 0.54
CA VAL A 7 -8.31 -0.96 1.76
C VAL A 7 -9.60 -1.53 2.31
N GLY A 8 -9.51 -2.21 3.46
CA GLY A 8 -10.67 -2.76 4.17
C GLY A 8 -11.06 -1.88 5.36
N ASN A 9 -12.06 -2.34 6.11
CA ASN A 9 -12.57 -1.59 7.26
C ASN A 9 -11.59 -1.51 8.43
N THR A 10 -10.79 -2.56 8.63
CA THR A 10 -9.87 -2.63 9.76
C THR A 10 -8.42 -2.72 9.34
N ASN A 11 -8.16 -3.19 8.12
CA ASN A 11 -6.81 -3.42 7.65
C ASN A 11 -6.64 -2.94 6.22
N ILE A 12 -5.42 -2.54 5.91
CA ILE A 12 -4.99 -2.28 4.54
C ILE A 12 -4.03 -3.41 4.18
N THR A 13 -4.31 -4.10 3.09
CA THR A 13 -3.46 -5.20 2.61
C THR A 13 -2.74 -4.71 1.36
N LEU A 14 -1.44 -4.97 1.31
CA LEU A 14 -0.61 -4.59 0.17
C LEU A 14 -0.01 -5.84 -0.45
N GLY A 15 -0.02 -5.87 -1.77
CA GLY A 15 0.65 -6.94 -2.52
C GLY A 15 1.58 -6.34 -3.54
N VAL A 16 2.78 -6.89 -3.66
CA VAL A 16 3.75 -6.45 -4.65
C VAL A 16 3.95 -7.56 -5.66
N TYR A 17 3.75 -7.23 -6.94
CA TYR A 17 3.90 -8.17 -8.04
C TYR A 17 5.04 -7.74 -8.95
N GLU A 18 5.85 -8.70 -9.32
CA GLU A 18 6.84 -8.56 -10.39
C GLU A 18 6.39 -9.46 -11.54
N ASN A 19 5.92 -8.84 -12.62
CA ASN A 19 5.22 -9.55 -13.70
C ASN A 19 3.99 -10.24 -13.11
N LYS A 20 3.94 -11.58 -13.16
CA LYS A 20 2.82 -12.35 -12.58
C LYS A 20 3.18 -12.99 -11.26
N THR A 21 4.36 -12.71 -10.72
CA THR A 21 4.85 -13.30 -9.49
C THR A 21 4.59 -12.38 -8.31
N LEU A 22 3.92 -12.91 -7.28
CA LEU A 22 3.71 -12.18 -6.04
C LEU A 22 5.02 -12.19 -5.24
N ARG A 23 5.60 -11.01 -5.04
CA ARG A 23 6.87 -10.86 -4.33
C ARG A 23 6.68 -10.73 -2.83
N GLY A 24 5.54 -10.26 -2.38
CA GLY A 24 5.26 -10.15 -0.96
C GLY A 24 3.89 -9.58 -0.69
N THR A 25 3.38 -9.88 0.51
CA THR A 25 2.14 -9.30 1.01
C THR A 25 2.39 -8.72 2.38
N PHE A 26 1.78 -7.57 2.65
CA PHE A 26 1.94 -6.85 3.91
C PHE A 26 0.58 -6.37 4.38
N ARG A 27 0.47 -6.12 5.68
CA ARG A 27 -0.78 -5.64 6.26
C ARG A 27 -0.49 -4.51 7.23
N MET A 28 -1.36 -3.50 7.20
CA MET A 28 -1.30 -2.41 8.17
C MET A 28 -2.72 -2.06 8.61
N THR A 29 -2.84 -1.44 9.78
CA THR A 29 -4.16 -1.06 10.29
C THR A 29 -4.67 0.19 9.57
N SER A 30 -5.98 0.21 9.30
CA SER A 30 -6.66 1.36 8.73
C SER A 30 -7.44 2.17 9.78
N LYS A 31 -7.28 1.84 11.07
CA LYS A 31 -8.04 2.50 12.14
C LYS A 31 -7.64 3.95 12.37
N GLN A 32 -6.39 4.30 12.11
CA GLN A 32 -5.89 5.65 12.32
C GLN A 32 -6.04 6.48 11.06
N ALA A 33 -6.53 7.70 11.20
CA ALA A 33 -6.53 8.64 10.10
C ALA A 33 -5.11 9.08 9.80
N ARG A 34 -4.71 8.99 8.54
CA ARG A 34 -3.37 9.38 8.08
C ARG A 34 -3.49 10.17 6.80
N THR A 35 -2.53 11.06 6.58
CA THR A 35 -2.42 11.75 5.31
C THR A 35 -1.83 10.82 4.25
N SER A 36 -1.94 11.21 2.98
CA SER A 36 -1.31 10.44 1.91
C SER A 36 0.20 10.35 2.09
N ASP A 37 0.82 11.40 2.59
CA ASP A 37 2.26 11.41 2.86
C ASP A 37 2.62 10.40 3.94
N GLU A 38 1.82 10.32 5.00
CA GLU A 38 2.07 9.37 6.08
C GLU A 38 1.93 7.92 5.59
N TYR A 39 0.91 7.64 4.78
CA TYR A 39 0.75 6.31 4.18
C TYR A 39 1.93 6.00 3.26
N GLY A 40 2.37 6.97 2.48
CA GLY A 40 3.51 6.81 1.58
C GLY A 40 4.77 6.41 2.33
N ILE A 41 5.07 7.12 3.44
CA ILE A 41 6.24 6.85 4.26
C ILE A 41 6.18 5.43 4.84
N VAL A 42 5.04 5.04 5.40
CA VAL A 42 4.87 3.72 6.02
C VAL A 42 5.03 2.63 4.99
N ILE A 43 4.39 2.79 3.83
CA ILE A 43 4.46 1.79 2.74
C ILE A 43 5.89 1.65 2.24
N CYS A 44 6.58 2.77 1.99
CA CYS A 44 7.97 2.73 1.54
C CYS A 44 8.87 2.04 2.56
N GLU A 45 8.67 2.33 3.84
CA GLU A 45 9.46 1.69 4.90
C GLU A 45 9.23 0.19 4.96
N ILE A 46 7.97 -0.25 4.84
CA ILE A 46 7.65 -1.68 4.80
C ILE A 46 8.34 -2.36 3.62
N LEU A 47 8.26 -1.74 2.43
CA LEU A 47 8.89 -2.29 1.23
C LEU A 47 10.40 -2.41 1.38
N GLU A 48 11.04 -1.36 1.89
CA GLU A 48 12.49 -1.37 2.07
C GLU A 48 12.93 -2.45 3.05
N ARG A 49 12.20 -2.64 4.14
CA ARG A 49 12.51 -3.69 5.12
C ARG A 49 12.38 -5.09 4.57
N ARG A 50 11.58 -5.26 3.51
CA ARG A 50 11.38 -6.55 2.85
C ARG A 50 12.29 -6.72 1.64
N GLY A 51 13.21 -5.79 1.42
CA GLY A 51 14.16 -5.87 0.31
C GLY A 51 13.54 -5.52 -1.03
N ILE A 52 12.45 -4.75 -1.03
CA ILE A 52 11.80 -4.30 -2.25
C ILE A 52 11.99 -2.78 -2.34
N PRO A 53 12.90 -2.30 -3.20
CA PRO A 53 13.12 -0.85 -3.32
C PRO A 53 11.87 -0.16 -3.85
N SER A 54 11.42 0.89 -3.16
CA SER A 54 10.22 1.62 -3.56
C SER A 54 10.34 2.23 -4.95
N LYS A 55 11.55 2.57 -5.38
CA LYS A 55 11.80 3.11 -6.71
C LYS A 55 11.50 2.12 -7.85
N GLU A 56 11.39 0.84 -7.54
CA GLU A 56 11.07 -0.19 -8.53
C GLU A 56 9.56 -0.36 -8.74
N ILE A 57 8.74 0.35 -7.96
CA ILE A 57 7.30 0.33 -8.13
C ILE A 57 6.94 1.24 -9.30
N ASP A 58 6.41 0.67 -10.36
CA ASP A 58 6.06 1.38 -11.60
C ASP A 58 4.60 1.82 -11.63
N ALA A 59 3.74 1.09 -10.94
CA ALA A 59 2.30 1.35 -10.96
C ALA A 59 1.68 0.96 -9.63
N VAL A 60 0.59 1.64 -9.28
CA VAL A 60 -0.15 1.40 -8.05
C VAL A 60 -1.63 1.26 -8.38
N ILE A 61 -2.26 0.20 -7.87
CA ILE A 61 -3.70 -0.01 -7.97
C ILE A 61 -4.27 0.04 -6.57
N ILE A 62 -5.28 0.88 -6.37
CA ILE A 62 -5.93 1.04 -5.07
C ILE A 62 -7.39 0.64 -5.20
N ALA A 63 -7.82 -0.30 -4.36
CA ALA A 63 -9.23 -0.69 -4.22
C ALA A 63 -9.66 -0.38 -2.79
N SER A 64 -10.83 0.22 -2.63
CA SER A 64 -11.28 0.63 -1.30
C SER A 64 -12.78 0.54 -1.15
N VAL A 65 -13.20 0.13 0.06
CA VAL A 65 -14.58 0.26 0.51
C VAL A 65 -14.70 1.23 1.68
N VAL A 66 -13.59 1.92 2.02
CA VAL A 66 -13.53 2.87 3.14
C VAL A 66 -13.18 4.25 2.58
N PRO A 67 -14.18 5.13 2.35
CA PRO A 67 -13.94 6.42 1.66
C PRO A 67 -12.91 7.33 2.32
N ASP A 68 -12.89 7.41 3.64
CA ASP A 68 -11.96 8.29 4.34
C ASP A 68 -10.51 7.89 4.13
N VAL A 69 -10.23 6.58 4.18
CA VAL A 69 -8.88 6.08 3.93
C VAL A 69 -8.50 6.28 2.47
N MET A 70 -9.46 6.03 1.56
CA MET A 70 -9.24 6.26 0.14
C MET A 70 -8.91 7.71 -0.15
N HIS A 71 -9.60 8.65 0.51
CA HIS A 71 -9.33 10.06 0.37
C HIS A 71 -7.90 10.40 0.79
N ALA A 72 -7.43 9.86 1.90
CA ALA A 72 -6.06 10.06 2.38
C ALA A 72 -5.02 9.53 1.38
N LEU A 73 -5.31 8.41 0.73
CA LEU A 73 -4.38 7.80 -0.23
C LEU A 73 -4.34 8.53 -1.57
N THR A 74 -5.42 9.22 -1.94
CA THR A 74 -5.51 9.89 -3.24
C THR A 74 -5.17 11.39 -3.18
N ASN A 75 -5.09 11.96 -2.01
CA ASN A 75 -4.69 13.33 -1.82
C ASN A 75 -3.21 13.43 -1.51
#